data_218654bf16924e73b41cb03b1439c720
#
_entry.id   218654bf16924e73b41cb03b1439c720
#
_cell.length_a   1.000
_cell.length_b   1.000
_cell.length_c   1.000
_cell.angle_alpha   90.00
_cell.angle_beta   90.00
_cell.angle_gamma   90.00
#
_symmetry.space_group_name_H-M   'P 1'
#
loop_
_entity.id
_entity.type
_entity.pdbx_description
1 polymer ?
#
loop_
_entity_poly.entity_id
_entity_poly.type
_entity_poly.pdbx_seq_one_letter_code
_entity_poly.pdbx_strand_id
1 'polypeptide(L)'
;MLNRLTKARYNALTFDDVPFNGASLSHSSFLNIKGGLFASVELIPGKIGAGITEFARETERMVRYGFSKKEIDKEKKRLLNTLRRRAESKNPEQSSSFIEEMYQNFYIGHQIFTPAEEYRMARKFIAQIDSSMLVKQLQKLERSALPHYLITSSEKNKDEFP
;
A
#
# COMPACT_ATOMS: atom_id res chain seq x y z
N MET A 1 6.58 2.47 -2.88
CA MET A 1 7.14 2.57 -1.52
C MET A 1 6.04 2.82 -0.49
N LEU A 2 5.21 3.85 -0.65
CA LEU A 2 4.12 4.19 0.27
C LEU A 2 3.23 2.98 0.61
N ASN A 3 2.63 2.31 -0.40
CA ASN A 3 1.79 1.14 -0.20
C ASN A 3 2.45 0.00 0.60
N ARG A 4 3.77 -0.14 0.50
CA ARG A 4 4.52 -1.15 1.28
C ARG A 4 4.62 -0.78 2.74
N LEU A 5 4.83 0.51 3.02
CA LEU A 5 4.94 1.03 4.38
C LEU A 5 3.59 1.00 5.10
N THR A 6 2.51 1.44 4.45
CA THR A 6 1.16 1.37 5.02
C THR A 6 0.75 -0.06 5.32
N LYS A 7 0.99 -0.99 4.35
CA LYS A 7 0.75 -2.42 4.56
C LYS A 7 1.57 -3.00 5.71
N ALA A 8 2.85 -2.66 5.79
CA ALA A 8 3.72 -3.14 6.86
C ALA A 8 3.27 -2.63 8.25
N ARG A 9 2.78 -1.40 8.33
CA ARG A 9 2.26 -0.81 9.55
C ARG A 9 1.00 -1.52 10.02
N TYR A 10 0.00 -1.71 9.16
CA TYR A 10 -1.20 -2.43 9.53
C TYR A 10 -0.94 -3.89 9.87
N ASN A 11 -0.08 -4.58 9.11
CA ASN A 11 0.32 -5.94 9.44
C ASN A 11 1.04 -6.05 10.80
N ALA A 12 1.78 -5.02 11.20
CA ALA A 12 2.39 -5.03 12.54
C ALA A 12 1.35 -4.92 13.64
N LEU A 13 0.30 -4.13 13.43
CA LEU A 13 -0.79 -3.97 14.40
C LEU A 13 -1.60 -5.26 14.61
N THR A 14 -1.74 -6.12 13.59
CA THR A 14 -2.48 -7.39 13.75
C THR A 14 -1.82 -8.39 14.69
N PHE A 15 -0.57 -8.18 15.11
CA PHE A 15 0.09 -8.95 16.16
C PHE A 15 -0.21 -8.44 17.58
N ASP A 16 -0.78 -7.22 17.68
CA ASP A 16 -1.26 -6.64 18.92
C ASP A 16 -2.78 -6.96 19.07
N ASP A 17 -3.34 -6.78 20.26
CA ASP A 17 -4.79 -6.96 20.48
C ASP A 17 -5.59 -5.78 19.91
N VAL A 18 -5.70 -5.73 18.60
CA VAL A 18 -6.46 -4.71 17.88
C VAL A 18 -7.86 -5.23 17.51
N PRO A 19 -8.89 -4.35 17.42
CA PRO A 19 -10.27 -4.75 17.18
C PRO A 19 -10.61 -4.98 15.69
N PHE A 20 -9.66 -5.47 14.90
CA PHE A 20 -9.85 -5.88 13.51
C PHE A 20 -8.90 -7.03 13.14
N ASN A 21 -9.32 -7.89 12.20
CA ASN A 21 -8.51 -9.01 11.72
C ASN A 21 -7.46 -8.60 10.69
N GLY A 22 -7.73 -7.54 9.94
CA GLY A 22 -6.84 -7.03 8.92
C GLY A 22 -7.21 -5.63 8.49
N ALA A 23 -6.21 -4.88 8.05
CA ALA A 23 -6.45 -3.55 7.49
C ALA A 23 -5.44 -3.24 6.39
N SER A 24 -5.84 -2.41 5.46
CA SER A 24 -4.98 -1.93 4.39
C SER A 24 -5.30 -0.50 4.00
N LEU A 25 -4.27 0.21 3.59
CA LEU A 25 -4.37 1.53 2.97
C LEU A 25 -3.41 1.54 1.79
N SER A 26 -3.91 1.82 0.59
CA SER A 26 -3.11 1.79 -0.63
C SER A 26 -3.54 2.87 -1.61
N HIS A 27 -2.57 3.41 -2.32
CA HIS A 27 -2.82 4.22 -3.50
C HIS A 27 -2.81 3.33 -4.73
N SER A 28 -3.84 3.46 -5.55
CA SER A 28 -3.94 2.81 -6.86
C SER A 28 -4.49 3.78 -7.88
N SER A 29 -4.17 3.56 -9.15
CA SER A 29 -4.77 4.28 -10.27
C SER A 29 -5.47 3.28 -11.18
N PHE A 30 -6.66 3.64 -11.64
CA PHE A 30 -7.39 2.87 -12.62
C PHE A 30 -7.15 3.46 -14.01
N LEU A 31 -6.55 2.67 -14.90
CA LEU A 31 -6.22 3.02 -16.29
C LEU A 31 -5.52 4.39 -16.47
N ASN A 32 -4.75 4.83 -15.47
CA ASN A 32 -4.12 6.16 -15.43
C ASN A 32 -5.09 7.36 -15.58
N ILE A 33 -6.40 7.11 -15.56
CA ILE A 33 -7.41 8.16 -15.71
C ILE A 33 -7.63 8.84 -14.36
N LYS A 34 -7.73 8.08 -13.30
CA LYS A 34 -7.97 8.58 -11.95
C LYS A 34 -7.30 7.71 -10.91
N GLY A 35 -6.45 8.31 -10.09
CA GLY A 35 -5.88 7.66 -8.92
C GLY A 35 -6.72 7.94 -7.68
N GLY A 36 -6.69 7.01 -6.72
CA GLY A 36 -7.39 7.13 -5.46
C GLY A 36 -6.64 6.46 -4.31
N LEU A 37 -7.01 6.85 -3.11
CA LEU A 37 -6.62 6.18 -1.89
C LEU A 37 -7.71 5.17 -1.53
N PHE A 38 -7.34 3.90 -1.45
CA PHE A 38 -8.24 2.79 -1.13
C PHE A 38 -7.89 2.27 0.26
N ALA A 39 -8.91 2.19 1.09
CA ALA A 39 -8.82 1.65 2.44
C ALA A 39 -9.75 0.45 2.58
N SER A 40 -9.31 -0.56 3.31
CA SER A 40 -10.12 -1.72 3.66
C SER A 40 -9.78 -2.14 5.09
N VAL A 41 -10.81 -2.50 5.85
CA VAL A 41 -10.66 -3.03 7.20
C VAL A 41 -11.61 -4.20 7.39
N GLU A 42 -11.08 -5.30 7.90
CA GLU A 42 -11.84 -6.50 8.27
C GLU A 42 -12.15 -6.45 9.76
N LEU A 43 -13.38 -6.04 10.06
CA LEU A 43 -13.83 -5.77 11.43
C LEU A 43 -14.23 -7.06 12.16
N ILE A 44 -14.00 -7.09 13.47
CA ILE A 44 -14.45 -8.19 14.34
C ILE A 44 -15.91 -7.91 14.75
N PRO A 45 -16.84 -8.88 14.57
CA PRO A 45 -18.20 -8.77 15.08
C PRO A 45 -18.22 -8.43 16.59
N GLY A 46 -19.10 -7.52 16.99
CA GLY A 46 -19.16 -7.00 18.35
C GLY A 46 -18.12 -5.93 18.71
N LYS A 47 -17.13 -5.67 17.81
CA LYS A 47 -16.11 -4.64 18.01
C LYS A 47 -16.04 -3.63 16.86
N ILE A 48 -17.10 -3.48 16.07
CA ILE A 48 -17.11 -2.71 14.83
C ILE A 48 -16.67 -1.25 15.05
N GLY A 49 -17.33 -0.55 15.97
CA GLY A 49 -17.00 0.85 16.27
C GLY A 49 -15.57 1.06 16.76
N ALA A 50 -15.08 0.14 17.60
CA ALA A 50 -13.69 0.17 18.07
C ALA A 50 -12.70 -0.08 16.92
N GLY A 51 -13.03 -1.02 16.02
CA GLY A 51 -12.19 -1.35 14.85
C GLY A 51 -12.07 -0.17 13.88
N ILE A 52 -13.18 0.49 13.57
CA ILE A 52 -13.19 1.68 12.72
C ILE A 52 -12.36 2.81 13.37
N THR A 53 -12.56 3.04 14.66
CA THR A 53 -11.84 4.08 15.41
C THR A 53 -10.33 3.83 15.40
N GLU A 54 -9.90 2.60 15.66
CA GLU A 54 -8.47 2.24 15.66
C GLU A 54 -7.86 2.36 14.26
N PHE A 55 -8.58 1.89 13.23
CA PHE A 55 -8.17 2.05 11.83
C PHE A 55 -8.00 3.52 11.45
N ALA A 56 -8.98 4.37 11.78
CA ALA A 56 -8.93 5.80 11.51
C ALA A 56 -7.78 6.49 12.26
N ARG A 57 -7.60 6.14 13.54
CA ARG A 57 -6.51 6.67 14.39
C ARG A 57 -5.14 6.37 13.80
N GLU A 58 -4.90 5.13 13.36
CA GLU A 58 -3.61 4.77 12.79
C GLU A 58 -3.41 5.38 11.41
N THR A 59 -4.46 5.48 10.59
CA THR A 59 -4.42 6.23 9.33
C THR A 59 -4.00 7.68 9.57
N GLU A 60 -4.63 8.36 10.52
CA GLU A 60 -4.32 9.74 10.86
C GLU A 60 -2.89 9.90 11.40
N ARG A 61 -2.42 8.95 12.20
CA ARG A 61 -1.01 8.93 12.67
C ARG A 61 -0.03 8.86 11.50
N MET A 62 -0.31 8.02 10.50
CA MET A 62 0.53 7.95 9.30
C MET A 62 0.49 9.25 8.48
N VAL A 63 -0.69 9.89 8.35
CA VAL A 63 -0.85 11.16 7.63
C VAL A 63 -0.14 12.31 8.35
N ARG A 64 -0.21 12.37 9.67
CA ARG A 64 0.38 13.46 10.46
C ARG A 64 1.88 13.28 10.69
N TYR A 65 2.31 12.08 11.05
CA TYR A 65 3.67 11.82 11.55
C TYR A 65 4.50 10.96 10.60
N GLY A 66 3.84 10.31 9.62
CA GLY A 66 4.53 9.47 8.64
C GLY A 66 5.08 8.18 9.23
N PHE A 67 6.27 7.85 8.79
CA PHE A 67 6.96 6.61 9.11
C PHE A 67 8.32 6.90 9.73
N SER A 68 8.71 6.10 10.70
CA SER A 68 10.02 6.19 11.33
C SER A 68 11.13 5.84 10.33
N LYS A 69 12.33 6.35 10.58
CA LYS A 69 13.51 6.00 9.78
C LYS A 69 13.73 4.48 9.72
N LYS A 70 13.51 3.78 10.84
CA LYS A 70 13.66 2.32 10.92
C LYS A 70 12.70 1.57 9.99
N GLU A 71 11.44 2.00 9.93
CA GLU A 71 10.45 1.42 9.00
C GLU A 71 10.83 1.66 7.55
N ILE A 72 11.21 2.90 7.22
CA ILE A 72 11.61 3.28 5.86
C ILE A 72 12.83 2.48 5.43
N ASP A 73 13.87 2.41 6.24
CA ASP A 73 15.10 1.71 5.93
C ASP A 73 14.87 0.19 5.77
N LYS A 74 14.03 -0.39 6.62
CA LYS A 74 13.60 -1.80 6.52
C LYS A 74 12.92 -2.09 5.20
N GLU A 75 11.96 -1.25 4.79
CA GLU A 75 11.22 -1.46 3.54
C GLU A 75 12.06 -1.12 2.30
N LYS A 76 12.95 -0.15 2.36
CA LYS A 76 13.96 0.09 1.33
C LYS A 76 14.82 -1.16 1.08
N LYS A 77 15.35 -1.73 2.16
CA LYS A 77 16.17 -2.94 2.10
C LYS A 77 15.39 -4.14 1.54
N ARG A 78 14.15 -4.34 1.97
CA ARG A 78 13.28 -5.40 1.47
C ARG A 78 13.00 -5.26 -0.02
N LEU A 79 12.63 -4.06 -0.46
CA LEU A 79 12.34 -3.79 -1.87
C LEU A 79 13.58 -4.01 -2.74
N LEU A 80 14.72 -3.44 -2.36
CA LEU A 80 15.97 -3.63 -3.09
C LEU A 80 16.41 -5.09 -3.16
N ASN A 81 16.25 -5.86 -2.08
CA ASN A 81 16.55 -7.29 -2.08
C ASN A 81 15.61 -8.08 -3.02
N THR A 82 14.33 -7.72 -3.08
CA THR A 82 13.37 -8.35 -3.99
C THR A 82 13.76 -8.09 -5.45
N LEU A 83 14.04 -6.84 -5.80
CA LEU A 83 14.44 -6.45 -7.15
C LEU A 83 15.81 -7.06 -7.54
N ARG A 84 16.76 -7.12 -6.61
CA ARG A 84 18.04 -7.77 -6.83
C ARG A 84 17.88 -9.26 -7.17
N ARG A 85 17.09 -9.99 -6.38
CA ARG A 85 16.81 -11.41 -6.63
C ARG A 85 16.15 -11.63 -8.00
N ARG A 86 15.22 -10.76 -8.39
CA ARG A 86 14.59 -10.80 -9.72
C ARG A 86 15.64 -10.58 -10.83
N ALA A 87 16.54 -9.61 -10.64
CA ALA A 87 17.61 -9.31 -11.59
C ALA A 87 18.67 -10.42 -11.71
N GLU A 88 18.93 -11.16 -10.63
CA GLU A 88 19.89 -12.26 -10.56
C GLU A 88 19.27 -13.62 -10.94
N SER A 89 17.94 -13.70 -11.06
CA SER A 89 17.23 -14.95 -11.40
C SER A 89 17.57 -15.39 -12.81
N LYS A 90 17.95 -16.66 -12.92
CA LYS A 90 18.15 -17.34 -14.22
C LYS A 90 16.87 -18.00 -14.74
N ASN A 91 15.81 -18.05 -13.91
CA ASN A 91 14.53 -18.59 -14.34
C ASN A 91 13.81 -17.57 -15.21
N PRO A 92 13.28 -17.99 -16.37
CA PRO A 92 12.45 -17.11 -17.17
C PRO A 92 11.24 -16.66 -16.34
N GLU A 93 10.92 -15.39 -16.46
CA GLU A 93 9.69 -14.87 -15.87
C GLU A 93 8.49 -15.59 -16.48
N GLN A 94 7.43 -15.74 -15.67
CA GLN A 94 6.21 -16.34 -16.20
C GLN A 94 5.63 -15.47 -17.32
N SER A 95 5.15 -16.09 -18.38
CA SER A 95 4.56 -15.40 -19.54
C SER A 95 3.47 -14.40 -19.16
N SER A 96 2.74 -14.67 -18.05
CA SER A 96 1.74 -13.76 -17.51
C SER A 96 2.32 -12.42 -17.05
N SER A 97 3.55 -12.39 -16.54
CA SER A 97 4.21 -11.13 -16.14
C SER A 97 4.54 -10.26 -17.36
N PHE A 98 4.98 -10.88 -18.46
CA PHE A 98 5.24 -10.14 -19.70
C PHE A 98 3.95 -9.59 -20.32
N ILE A 99 2.87 -10.34 -20.27
CA ILE A 99 1.55 -9.89 -20.76
C ILE A 99 1.11 -8.66 -19.98
N GLU A 100 1.23 -8.67 -18.65
CA GLU A 100 0.88 -7.53 -17.81
C GLU A 100 1.77 -6.32 -18.11
N GLU A 101 3.07 -6.50 -18.28
CA GLU A 101 3.99 -5.41 -18.65
C GLU A 101 3.66 -4.82 -20.04
N MET A 102 3.33 -5.67 -21.02
CA MET A 102 2.88 -5.24 -22.34
C MET A 102 1.56 -4.47 -22.29
N TYR A 103 0.61 -4.96 -21.49
CA TYR A 103 -0.67 -4.28 -21.26
C TYR A 103 -0.44 -2.89 -20.64
N GLN A 104 0.37 -2.80 -19.60
CA GLN A 104 0.71 -1.53 -18.95
C GLN A 104 1.47 -0.58 -19.89
N ASN A 105 2.33 -1.10 -20.75
CA ASN A 105 3.00 -0.28 -21.76
C ASN A 105 2.02 0.25 -22.80
N PHE A 106 1.17 -0.61 -23.35
CA PHE A 106 0.23 -0.26 -24.42
C PHE A 106 -0.85 0.74 -23.95
N TYR A 107 -1.50 0.46 -22.82
CA TYR A 107 -2.62 1.28 -22.35
C TYR A 107 -2.23 2.49 -21.51
N ILE A 108 -1.09 2.42 -20.82
CA ILE A 108 -0.73 3.40 -19.80
C ILE A 108 0.60 4.10 -20.14
N GLY A 109 1.30 3.64 -21.17
CA GLY A 109 2.60 4.19 -21.57
C GLY A 109 3.72 3.89 -20.58
N HIS A 110 3.57 2.85 -19.74
CA HIS A 110 4.64 2.44 -18.85
C HIS A 110 5.83 1.92 -19.64
N GLN A 111 7.02 2.39 -19.26
CA GLN A 111 8.26 1.90 -19.85
C GLN A 111 8.53 0.47 -19.38
N ILE A 112 8.84 -0.43 -20.33
CA ILE A 112 9.26 -1.80 -20.01
C ILE A 112 10.76 -1.76 -19.72
N PHE A 113 11.14 -2.26 -18.57
CA PHE A 113 12.54 -2.38 -18.16
C PHE A 113 12.92 -3.84 -17.99
N THR A 114 14.14 -4.18 -18.32
CA THR A 114 14.69 -5.45 -17.86
C THR A 114 14.81 -5.47 -16.34
N PRO A 115 14.74 -6.63 -15.67
CA PRO A 115 14.90 -6.72 -14.22
C PRO A 115 16.19 -6.08 -13.70
N ALA A 116 17.27 -6.13 -14.48
CA ALA A 116 18.54 -5.51 -14.14
C ALA A 116 18.47 -3.97 -14.19
N GLU A 117 17.79 -3.43 -15.19
CA GLU A 117 17.55 -1.98 -15.29
C GLU A 117 16.64 -1.49 -14.18
N GLU A 118 15.55 -2.21 -13.89
CA GLU A 118 14.65 -1.89 -12.80
C GLU A 118 15.41 -1.83 -11.46
N TYR A 119 16.24 -2.83 -11.17
CA TYR A 119 17.05 -2.83 -9.96
C TYR A 119 18.04 -1.66 -9.91
N ARG A 120 18.72 -1.36 -11.03
CA ARG A 120 19.66 -0.24 -11.13
C ARG A 120 18.97 1.11 -10.86
N MET A 121 17.79 1.33 -11.45
CA MET A 121 17.01 2.54 -11.26
C MET A 121 16.49 2.62 -9.83
N ALA A 122 15.95 1.52 -9.30
CA ALA A 122 15.46 1.46 -7.93
C ALA A 122 16.53 1.81 -6.91
N ARG A 123 17.76 1.34 -7.06
CA ARG A 123 18.89 1.71 -6.20
C ARG A 123 19.10 3.23 -6.15
N LYS A 124 19.00 3.90 -7.29
CA LYS A 124 19.19 5.35 -7.38
C LYS A 124 18.06 6.13 -6.73
N PHE A 125 16.82 5.76 -7.02
CA PHE A 125 15.65 6.54 -6.57
C PHE A 125 15.20 6.22 -5.15
N ILE A 126 15.25 4.95 -4.74
CA ILE A 126 14.84 4.52 -3.40
C ILE A 126 15.74 5.15 -2.32
N ALA A 127 17.01 5.37 -2.60
CA ALA A 127 17.93 6.02 -1.68
C ALA A 127 17.46 7.44 -1.28
N GLN A 128 16.83 8.16 -2.23
CA GLN A 128 16.39 9.54 -2.05
C GLN A 128 15.08 9.69 -1.28
N ILE A 129 14.31 8.61 -1.12
CA ILE A 129 13.02 8.66 -0.42
C ILE A 129 13.26 8.90 1.07
N ASP A 130 12.63 9.92 1.61
CA ASP A 130 12.62 10.23 3.03
C ASP A 130 11.19 10.28 3.61
N SER A 131 11.07 10.48 4.92
CA SER A 131 9.79 10.54 5.61
C SER A 131 8.95 11.73 5.14
N SER A 132 9.58 12.88 4.88
CA SER A 132 8.86 14.10 4.50
C SER A 132 8.19 13.96 3.14
N MET A 133 8.85 13.31 2.18
CA MET A 133 8.29 13.02 0.87
C MET A 133 7.06 12.09 0.97
N LEU A 134 7.15 11.07 1.83
CA LEU A 134 6.07 10.11 2.05
C LEU A 134 4.86 10.76 2.72
N VAL A 135 5.09 11.59 3.74
CA VAL A 135 4.02 12.36 4.42
C VAL A 135 3.34 13.32 3.45
N LYS A 136 4.10 14.12 2.70
CA LYS A 136 3.54 15.04 1.70
C LYS A 136 2.69 14.33 0.66
N GLN A 137 3.15 13.16 0.20
CA GLN A 137 2.40 12.36 -0.76
C GLN A 137 1.10 11.81 -0.16
N LEU A 138 1.14 11.30 1.07
CA LEU A 138 -0.04 10.78 1.75
C LEU A 138 -1.07 11.88 2.03
N GLN A 139 -0.64 13.03 2.52
CA GLN A 139 -1.49 14.20 2.73
C GLN A 139 -2.11 14.72 1.44
N LYS A 140 -1.35 14.72 0.32
CA LYS A 140 -1.88 15.11 -0.98
C LYS A 140 -2.99 14.15 -1.43
N LEU A 141 -2.80 12.85 -1.25
CA LEU A 141 -3.79 11.83 -1.61
C LEU A 141 -5.05 11.94 -0.75
N GLU A 142 -4.91 12.14 0.54
CA GLU A 142 -6.03 12.32 1.46
C GLU A 142 -6.87 13.55 1.12
N ARG A 143 -6.24 14.70 0.91
CA ARG A 143 -6.94 15.96 0.59
C ARG A 143 -7.65 15.94 -0.77
N SER A 144 -7.19 15.13 -1.70
CA SER A 144 -7.77 15.03 -3.04
C SER A 144 -8.98 14.08 -3.10
N ALA A 145 -9.28 13.36 -2.04
CA ALA A 145 -10.30 12.33 -2.00
C ALA A 145 -11.61 12.88 -1.42
N LEU A 146 -12.71 12.71 -2.17
CA LEU A 146 -14.04 12.66 -1.59
C LEU A 146 -14.25 11.22 -1.08
N PRO A 147 -14.43 11.00 0.23
CA PRO A 147 -14.52 9.65 0.76
C PRO A 147 -15.86 9.01 0.34
N HIS A 148 -15.78 7.80 -0.19
CA HIS A 148 -16.92 6.92 -0.41
C HIS A 148 -16.74 5.70 0.48
N TYR A 149 -17.79 5.33 1.19
CA TYR A 149 -17.78 4.20 2.12
C TYR A 149 -18.68 3.09 1.58
N LEU A 150 -18.16 1.88 1.60
CA LEU A 150 -18.92 0.66 1.35
C LEU A 150 -18.74 -0.26 2.54
N ILE A 151 -19.85 -0.61 3.17
CA ILE A 151 -19.88 -1.53 4.30
C ILE A 151 -20.60 -2.79 3.83
N THR A 152 -19.97 -3.96 4.04
CA THR A 152 -20.59 -5.26 3.79
C THR A 152 -20.61 -6.07 5.07
N SER A 153 -21.74 -6.70 5.37
CA SER A 153 -21.92 -7.51 6.57
C SER A 153 -22.82 -8.70 6.27
N SER A 154 -22.74 -9.75 7.11
CA SER A 154 -23.75 -10.78 7.15
C SER A 154 -25.03 -10.22 7.82
N GLU A 155 -26.20 -10.77 7.48
CA GLU A 155 -27.48 -10.34 8.10
C GLU A 155 -27.48 -10.38 9.62
N LYS A 156 -26.71 -11.30 10.22
CA LYS A 156 -26.60 -11.46 11.68
C LYS A 156 -25.98 -10.24 12.38
N ASN A 157 -25.25 -9.39 11.68
CA ASN A 157 -24.57 -8.23 12.25
C ASN A 157 -25.21 -6.89 11.82
N LYS A 158 -26.44 -6.94 11.30
CA LYS A 158 -27.11 -5.77 10.74
C LYS A 158 -27.37 -4.67 11.78
N ASP A 159 -27.63 -5.07 13.01
CA ASP A 159 -27.92 -4.14 14.12
C ASP A 159 -26.69 -3.48 14.75
N GLU A 160 -25.48 -3.87 14.33
CA GLU A 160 -24.24 -3.29 14.82
C GLU A 160 -23.80 -2.03 14.03
N PHE A 161 -24.51 -1.70 12.96
CA PHE A 161 -24.24 -0.51 12.16
C PHE A 161 -25.26 0.59 12.51
N PRO A 162 -24.78 1.85 12.67
CA PRO A 162 -25.66 2.99 12.90
C PRO A 162 -26.57 3.29 11.71
#